data_0c6cf3d8f7b7e230153c72c728f7bcdf
#
_entry.id   0c6cf3d8f7b7e230153c72c728f7bcdf
#
_cell.length_a   1.000
_cell.length_b   1.000
_cell.length_c   1.000
_cell.angle_alpha   90.00
_cell.angle_beta   90.00
_cell.angle_gamma   90.00
#
_symmetry.space_group_name_H-M   'P 1'
#
loop_
_entity.id
_entity.type
_entity.pdbx_description
1 polymer ?
#
loop_
_entity_poly.entity_id
_entity_poly.type
_entity_poly.pdbx_seq_one_letter_code
_entity_poly.pdbx_strand_id
1 'polypeptide(L)'
;MHIEQLRDFCIAKKGVTEHFPFDNVTLVFKVMGKMFALSGLDNWEKGEEKINVKCNPDWAEELRGEYEGIKPGWHMNKRLWNTVTINSSDVSDDLVRELINHSYDLVVKGLTKKMQAELENL
;
A
#
# COMPACT_ATOMS: atom_id res chain seq x y z
N MET A 1 1.33 -15.00 -0.41
CA MET A 1 0.13 -14.20 -0.77
C MET A 1 0.06 -14.05 -2.28
N HIS A 2 -1.10 -14.33 -2.88
CA HIS A 2 -1.37 -14.08 -4.31
C HIS A 2 -1.83 -12.64 -4.52
N ILE A 3 -1.77 -12.18 -5.77
CA ILE A 3 -2.28 -10.85 -6.12
C ILE A 3 -3.78 -10.71 -5.82
N GLU A 4 -4.55 -11.76 -6.01
CA GLU A 4 -6.00 -11.76 -5.71
C GLU A 4 -6.26 -11.60 -4.21
N GLN A 5 -5.47 -12.24 -3.37
CA GLN A 5 -5.55 -12.09 -1.91
C GLN A 5 -5.19 -10.67 -1.48
N LEU A 6 -4.15 -10.09 -2.10
CA LEU A 6 -3.76 -8.70 -1.87
C LEU A 6 -4.89 -7.75 -2.25
N ARG A 7 -5.44 -7.94 -3.44
CA ARG A 7 -6.55 -7.14 -3.94
C ARG A 7 -7.76 -7.23 -3.01
N ASP A 8 -8.17 -8.42 -2.64
CA ASP A 8 -9.31 -8.64 -1.75
C ASP A 8 -9.12 -7.96 -0.40
N PHE A 9 -7.91 -8.05 0.14
CA PHE A 9 -7.56 -7.41 1.41
C PHE A 9 -7.70 -5.88 1.33
N CYS A 10 -7.21 -5.27 0.26
CA CYS A 10 -7.28 -3.81 0.07
C CYS A 10 -8.72 -3.35 -0.20
N ILE A 11 -9.43 -4.04 -1.08
CA ILE A 11 -10.80 -3.68 -1.50
C ILE A 11 -11.80 -3.84 -0.36
N ALA A 12 -11.57 -4.76 0.57
CA ALA A 12 -12.45 -4.98 1.71
C ALA A 12 -12.48 -3.79 2.69
N LYS A 13 -11.51 -2.89 2.63
CA LYS A 13 -11.46 -1.73 3.49
C LYS A 13 -12.51 -0.71 3.08
N LYS A 14 -13.10 -0.04 4.06
CA LYS A 14 -14.19 0.91 3.86
C LYS A 14 -13.77 2.07 2.92
N GLY A 15 -14.59 2.34 1.92
CA GLY A 15 -14.39 3.46 1.01
C GLY A 15 -13.27 3.27 -0.03
N VAL A 16 -12.78 2.04 -0.19
CA VAL A 16 -11.69 1.76 -1.12
C VAL A 16 -12.23 1.46 -2.52
N THR A 17 -11.55 2.05 -3.52
CA THR A 17 -11.78 1.80 -4.93
C THR A 17 -10.45 1.46 -5.60
N GLU A 18 -10.49 0.76 -6.73
CA GLU A 18 -9.30 0.40 -7.50
C GLU A 18 -9.28 1.11 -8.86
N HIS A 19 -8.08 1.46 -9.32
CA HIS A 19 -7.88 2.27 -10.51
C HIS A 19 -6.58 1.92 -11.23
N PHE A 20 -6.49 2.35 -12.50
CA PHE A 20 -5.26 2.35 -13.28
C PHE A 20 -5.00 3.78 -13.81
N PRO A 21 -4.63 4.73 -12.93
CA PRO A 21 -4.53 6.14 -13.34
C PRO A 21 -3.28 6.49 -14.14
N PHE A 22 -2.24 5.66 -14.09
CA PHE A 22 -0.93 5.96 -14.72
C PHE A 22 -0.72 5.18 -16.01
N ASP A 23 -1.12 3.92 -16.03
CA ASP A 23 -0.96 2.99 -17.13
C ASP A 23 -1.96 1.84 -16.98
N ASN A 24 -1.81 0.77 -17.75
CA ASN A 24 -2.72 -0.38 -17.70
C ASN A 24 -2.21 -1.57 -16.88
N VAL A 25 -1.08 -1.41 -16.17
CA VAL A 25 -0.46 -2.48 -15.37
C VAL A 25 -0.25 -2.12 -13.90
N THR A 26 -0.29 -0.83 -13.55
CA THR A 26 -0.13 -0.39 -12.15
C THR A 26 -1.49 -0.26 -11.48
N LEU A 27 -1.83 -1.25 -10.66
CA LEU A 27 -3.08 -1.25 -9.90
C LEU A 27 -2.94 -0.34 -8.68
N VAL A 28 -3.81 0.64 -8.56
CA VAL A 28 -3.81 1.64 -7.49
C VAL A 28 -5.08 1.52 -6.66
N PHE A 29 -4.91 1.45 -5.34
CA PHE A 29 -6.01 1.47 -4.38
C PHE A 29 -6.11 2.84 -3.75
N LYS A 30 -7.30 3.42 -3.79
CA LYS A 30 -7.60 4.72 -3.21
C LYS A 30 -8.67 4.60 -2.14
N VAL A 31 -8.54 5.40 -1.09
CA VAL A 31 -9.60 5.62 -0.12
C VAL A 31 -10.08 7.05 -0.24
N MET A 32 -11.36 7.25 -0.51
CA MET A 32 -11.94 8.58 -0.74
C MET A 32 -11.14 9.40 -1.76
N GLY A 33 -10.69 8.76 -2.84
CA GLY A 33 -9.94 9.39 -3.92
C GLY A 33 -8.45 9.61 -3.65
N LYS A 34 -7.93 9.17 -2.50
CA LYS A 34 -6.52 9.30 -2.13
C LYS A 34 -5.82 7.94 -2.14
N MET A 35 -4.68 7.90 -2.82
CA MET A 35 -3.85 6.72 -2.99
C MET A 35 -3.25 6.26 -1.65
N PHE A 36 -3.37 4.96 -1.31
CA PHE A 36 -2.70 4.38 -0.14
C PHE A 36 -1.91 3.11 -0.45
N ALA A 37 -2.13 2.49 -1.60
CA ALA A 37 -1.38 1.30 -2.01
C ALA A 37 -1.36 1.20 -3.53
N LEU A 38 -0.25 0.74 -4.08
CA LEU A 38 -0.16 0.46 -5.51
C LEU A 38 0.79 -0.71 -5.77
N SER A 39 0.49 -1.49 -6.80
CA SER A 39 1.24 -2.68 -7.16
C SER A 39 1.28 -2.87 -8.69
N GLY A 40 2.48 -3.11 -9.22
CA GLY A 40 2.65 -3.39 -10.66
C GLY A 40 2.29 -4.83 -10.98
N LEU A 41 1.22 -5.05 -11.72
CA LEU A 41 0.77 -6.40 -12.09
C LEU A 41 1.77 -7.13 -12.99
N ASP A 42 2.51 -6.38 -13.82
CA ASP A 42 3.58 -6.94 -14.64
C ASP A 42 4.73 -7.52 -13.80
N ASN A 43 5.02 -6.93 -12.64
CA ASN A 43 6.00 -7.45 -11.71
C ASN A 43 5.56 -8.80 -11.12
N TRP A 44 4.27 -8.97 -10.84
CA TRP A 44 3.72 -10.25 -10.36
C TRP A 44 3.90 -11.37 -11.37
N GLU A 45 3.73 -11.06 -12.65
CA GLU A 45 3.94 -12.02 -13.74
C GLU A 45 5.41 -12.49 -13.84
N LYS A 46 6.34 -11.63 -13.43
CA LYS A 46 7.79 -11.90 -13.44
C LYS A 46 8.29 -12.54 -12.13
N GLY A 47 7.41 -12.79 -11.16
CA GLY A 47 7.81 -13.27 -9.84
C GLY A 47 8.45 -12.22 -8.95
N GLU A 48 8.24 -10.94 -9.24
CA GLU A 48 8.74 -9.78 -8.48
C GLU A 48 7.60 -9.08 -7.77
N GLU A 49 6.90 -9.79 -6.90
CA GLU A 49 5.71 -9.31 -6.21
C GLU A 49 6.06 -8.20 -5.21
N LYS A 50 5.54 -7.01 -5.44
CA LYS A 50 5.82 -5.82 -4.62
C LYS A 50 4.57 -4.98 -4.44
N ILE A 51 4.52 -4.25 -3.33
CA ILE A 51 3.49 -3.24 -3.09
C ILE A 51 4.16 -1.97 -2.55
N ASN A 52 3.74 -0.81 -3.03
CA ASN A 52 4.12 0.47 -2.46
C ASN A 52 3.04 0.90 -1.48
N VAL A 53 3.44 1.24 -0.27
CA VAL A 53 2.55 1.72 0.79
C VAL A 53 3.14 2.94 1.47
N LYS A 54 2.26 3.82 1.92
CA LYS A 54 2.65 5.00 2.68
C LYS A 54 2.98 4.59 4.11
N CYS A 55 3.96 5.27 4.72
CA CYS A 55 4.41 4.93 6.07
C CYS A 55 4.85 6.18 6.82
N ASN A 56 4.66 6.18 8.14
CA ASN A 56 5.27 7.18 9.01
C ASN A 56 6.78 7.21 8.72
N PRO A 57 7.39 8.40 8.51
CA PRO A 57 8.79 8.48 8.08
C PRO A 57 9.79 7.79 9.01
N ASP A 58 9.62 7.90 10.32
CA ASP A 58 10.54 7.29 11.29
C ASP A 58 10.42 5.76 11.25
N TRP A 59 9.20 5.25 11.21
CA TRP A 59 8.97 3.81 11.09
C TRP A 59 9.42 3.27 9.73
N ALA A 60 9.24 4.07 8.68
CA ALA A 60 9.72 3.69 7.35
C ALA A 60 11.22 3.41 7.34
N GLU A 61 12.02 4.27 7.99
CA GLU A 61 13.48 4.08 8.11
C GLU A 61 13.82 2.84 8.93
N GLU A 62 13.16 2.64 10.05
CA GLU A 62 13.36 1.45 10.90
C GLU A 62 13.09 0.16 10.12
N LEU A 63 12.00 0.12 9.36
CA LEU A 63 11.63 -1.04 8.56
C LEU A 63 12.67 -1.33 7.47
N ARG A 64 13.19 -0.29 6.81
CA ARG A 64 14.25 -0.44 5.80
C ARG A 64 15.54 -0.99 6.38
N GLY A 65 15.86 -0.61 7.62
CA GLY A 65 17.03 -1.12 8.32
C GLY A 65 16.87 -2.55 8.84
N GLU A 66 15.65 -2.96 9.16
CA GLU A 66 15.33 -4.26 9.74
C GLU A 66 15.06 -5.34 8.69
N TYR A 67 14.42 -4.98 7.56
CA TYR A 67 14.00 -5.94 6.54
C TYR A 67 14.64 -5.65 5.19
N GLU A 68 15.29 -6.65 4.60
CA GLU A 68 15.82 -6.54 3.24
C GLU A 68 14.70 -6.43 2.21
N GLY A 69 13.54 -7.01 2.47
CA GLY A 69 12.37 -6.94 1.62
C GLY A 69 11.65 -5.60 1.63
N ILE A 70 12.13 -4.61 2.41
CA ILE A 70 11.54 -3.28 2.48
C ILE A 70 12.56 -2.24 2.07
N LYS A 71 12.25 -1.47 1.02
CA LYS A 71 13.13 -0.46 0.41
C LYS A 71 12.38 0.87 0.29
N PRO A 72 13.12 1.99 0.07
CA PRO A 72 12.47 3.26 -0.25
C PRO A 72 11.54 3.12 -1.45
N GLY A 73 10.42 3.83 -1.45
CA GLY A 73 9.40 3.69 -2.47
C GLY A 73 9.88 3.97 -3.89
N TRP A 74 9.77 2.97 -4.77
CA TRP A 74 10.14 3.08 -6.18
C TRP A 74 9.21 4.06 -6.88
N HIS A 75 9.77 5.07 -7.52
CA HIS A 75 9.04 6.16 -8.20
C HIS A 75 8.08 6.96 -7.29
N MET A 76 8.29 6.89 -5.97
CA MET A 76 7.46 7.58 -4.98
C MET A 76 8.31 8.54 -4.14
N ASN A 77 7.66 9.39 -3.35
CA ASN A 77 8.36 10.17 -2.33
C ASN A 77 8.97 9.20 -1.31
N LYS A 78 10.29 9.11 -1.30
CA LYS A 78 11.03 8.09 -0.53
C LYS A 78 10.99 8.32 0.98
N ARG A 79 10.65 9.51 1.43
CA ARG A 79 10.46 9.80 2.85
C ARG A 79 9.15 9.22 3.38
N LEU A 80 8.12 9.17 2.52
CA LEU A 80 6.75 8.83 2.92
C LEU A 80 6.29 7.46 2.42
N TRP A 81 7.03 6.83 1.51
CA TRP A 81 6.62 5.58 0.86
C TRP A 81 7.71 4.52 0.94
N ASN A 82 7.30 3.29 1.20
CA ASN A 82 8.14 2.10 1.10
C ASN A 82 7.64 1.17 0.01
N THR A 83 8.59 0.50 -0.64
CA THR A 83 8.31 -0.66 -1.49
C THR A 83 8.54 -1.91 -0.66
N VAL A 84 7.50 -2.73 -0.50
CA VAL A 84 7.51 -3.96 0.28
C VAL A 84 7.48 -5.15 -0.67
N THR A 85 8.50 -6.02 -0.57
CA THR A 85 8.54 -7.26 -1.34
C THR A 85 7.63 -8.29 -0.66
N ILE A 86 6.64 -8.77 -1.39
CA ILE A 86 5.70 -9.79 -0.94
C ILE A 86 6.32 -11.17 -1.22
N ASN A 87 6.04 -12.14 -0.37
CA ASN A 87 6.62 -13.49 -0.47
C ASN A 87 8.16 -13.50 -0.35
N SER A 88 8.73 -12.51 0.32
CA SER A 88 10.15 -12.50 0.63
C SER A 88 10.47 -13.37 1.85
N SER A 89 11.76 -13.69 2.02
CA SER A 89 12.19 -14.54 3.13
C SER A 89 12.06 -13.89 4.50
N ASP A 90 12.03 -12.55 4.57
CA ASP A 90 12.04 -11.82 5.85
C ASP A 90 10.80 -10.97 6.12
N VAL A 91 9.89 -10.83 5.15
CA VAL A 91 8.63 -10.09 5.33
C VAL A 91 7.46 -11.06 5.28
N SER A 92 6.80 -11.25 6.42
CA SER A 92 5.64 -12.13 6.50
C SER A 92 4.40 -11.51 5.86
N ASP A 93 3.44 -12.34 5.50
CA ASP A 93 2.14 -11.85 5.01
C ASP A 93 1.41 -11.03 6.07
N ASP A 94 1.56 -11.36 7.35
CA ASP A 94 0.99 -10.58 8.44
C ASP A 94 1.59 -9.18 8.52
N LEU A 95 2.89 -9.05 8.33
CA LEU A 95 3.54 -7.74 8.26
C LEU A 95 3.06 -6.95 7.04
N VAL A 96 2.91 -7.59 5.89
CA VAL A 96 2.36 -6.94 4.69
C VAL A 96 0.97 -6.35 5.00
N ARG A 97 0.09 -7.12 5.62
CA ARG A 97 -1.25 -6.65 6.00
C ARG A 97 -1.19 -5.49 6.99
N GLU A 98 -0.33 -5.58 7.99
CA GLU A 98 -0.12 -4.50 8.97
C GLU A 98 0.33 -3.21 8.30
N LEU A 99 1.25 -3.29 7.35
CA LEU A 99 1.75 -2.13 6.62
C LEU A 99 0.70 -1.53 5.69
N ILE A 100 -0.14 -2.34 5.09
CA ILE A 100 -1.28 -1.86 4.30
C ILE A 100 -2.28 -1.14 5.21
N ASN A 101 -2.60 -1.71 6.36
CA ASN A 101 -3.50 -1.09 7.35
C ASN A 101 -2.95 0.26 7.83
N HIS A 102 -1.66 0.30 8.14
CA HIS A 102 -0.99 1.53 8.56
C HIS A 102 -1.08 2.62 7.48
N SER A 103 -0.83 2.26 6.23
CA SER A 103 -0.92 3.17 5.09
C SER A 103 -2.35 3.73 4.93
N TYR A 104 -3.34 2.85 4.98
CA TYR A 104 -4.75 3.24 4.94
C TYR A 104 -5.09 4.23 6.05
N ASP A 105 -4.70 3.93 7.29
CA ASP A 105 -4.96 4.78 8.45
C ASP A 105 -4.30 6.15 8.33
N LEU A 106 -3.07 6.21 7.82
CA LEU A 106 -2.37 7.48 7.59
C LEU A 106 -3.11 8.34 6.57
N VAL A 107 -3.56 7.75 5.48
CA VAL A 107 -4.28 8.48 4.42
C VAL A 107 -5.62 8.97 4.95
N VAL A 108 -6.34 8.13 5.70
CA VAL A 108 -7.63 8.52 6.31
C VAL A 108 -7.45 9.69 7.28
N LYS A 109 -6.41 9.67 8.11
CA LYS A 109 -6.11 10.78 9.02
C LYS A 109 -5.80 12.08 8.29
N GLY A 110 -5.26 12.00 7.08
CA GLY A 110 -4.95 13.16 6.25
C GLY A 110 -6.15 13.71 5.46
N LEU A 111 -7.29 13.04 5.47
CA LEU A 111 -8.51 13.51 4.81
C LEU A 111 -9.08 14.72 5.55
N THR A 112 -9.86 15.54 4.83
CA THR A 112 -10.63 16.61 5.49
C THR A 112 -11.65 16.00 6.46
N LYS A 113 -12.07 16.76 7.45
CA LYS A 113 -13.11 16.31 8.40
C LYS A 113 -14.40 15.92 7.69
N LYS A 114 -14.76 16.66 6.64
CA LYS A 114 -15.92 16.34 5.80
C LYS A 114 -15.79 14.97 5.15
N MET A 115 -14.64 14.69 4.54
CA MET A 115 -14.36 13.40 3.90
C MET A 115 -14.31 12.26 4.91
N GLN A 116 -13.75 12.50 6.09
CA GLN A 116 -13.73 11.51 7.17
C GLN A 116 -15.15 11.15 7.61
N ALA A 117 -16.03 12.15 7.74
CA ALA A 117 -17.44 11.95 8.08
C ALA A 117 -18.18 11.17 6.98
N GLU A 118 -17.92 11.50 5.71
CA GLU A 118 -18.49 10.77 4.57
C GLU A 118 -18.05 9.29 4.59
N LEU A 119 -16.78 9.05 4.89
CA LEU A 119 -16.23 7.68 5.00
C LEU A 119 -16.92 6.89 6.11
N GLU A 120 -17.12 7.49 7.29
CA GLU A 120 -17.79 6.85 8.42
C GLU A 120 -19.23 6.46 8.08
N ASN A 121 -19.88 7.19 7.20
CA ASN A 121 -21.29 6.98 6.82
C ASN A 121 -21.49 6.00 5.65
N LEU A 122 -20.43 5.45 5.13
CA LEU A 122 -20.52 4.47 4.04
C LEU A 122 -21.06 3.10 4.51
#